data_dfa94a89a082496c370e3ed214bb1723
#
_entry.id   dfa94a89a082496c370e3ed214bb1723
#
_cell.length_a   1.000
_cell.length_b   1.000
_cell.length_c   1.000
_cell.angle_alpha   90.00
_cell.angle_beta   90.00
_cell.angle_gamma   90.00
#
_symmetry.space_group_name_H-M   'P 1'
#
loop_
_entity.id
_entity.type
_entity.pdbx_description
1 polymer ?
#
loop_
_entity_poly.entity_id
_entity_poly.type
_entity_poly.pdbx_seq_one_letter_code
_entity_poly.pdbx_strand_id
1 'polypeptide(L)'
;MVTGERAVTAAGGFNPSWQRHVAAYELCARFLGPGPVLDLGCGVGHSFERLAPRETVGVDIAAEALRGQARRTIVADMRAVPVGDASFDSVVCMHAVEHVPDPERVVAEARRVLRPGGVAVFVTPNRLTFGLPDEILDPYHFVELDPEQLRGLVAASFDGVEVLGLFGSERMNAFLAPEKRLMGRVLRLDPLALRRRLPRRVLQRLYDTTLTLARRRADPLAAAIGTHDFSLAADRVAEAIDLVAVGRVA
;
A
#
# COMPACT_ATOMS: atom_id res chain seq x y z
N MET A 1 -10.28 7.23 15.70
CA MET A 1 -11.15 7.18 14.51
C MET A 1 -10.42 6.33 13.48
N VAL A 2 -11.07 5.33 12.91
CA VAL A 2 -10.48 4.56 11.82
C VAL A 2 -10.57 5.44 10.57
N THR A 3 -9.45 5.76 9.96
CA THR A 3 -9.39 6.49 8.69
C THR A 3 -9.22 5.49 7.55
N GLY A 4 -9.70 5.80 6.35
CA GLY A 4 -9.46 4.99 5.16
C GLY A 4 -7.99 4.90 4.75
N GLU A 5 -7.16 5.81 5.28
CA GLU A 5 -5.74 5.94 4.98
C GLU A 5 -4.86 4.84 5.63
N ARG A 6 -5.32 4.22 6.74
CA ARG A 6 -4.48 3.28 7.50
C ARG A 6 -5.23 2.01 7.90
N ALA A 7 -4.61 0.85 7.69
CA ALA A 7 -5.07 -0.40 8.27
C ALA A 7 -4.66 -0.45 9.76
N VAL A 8 -5.61 -0.12 10.65
CA VAL A 8 -5.32 0.00 12.09
C VAL A 8 -5.92 -1.10 12.96
N THR A 9 -6.73 -1.99 12.40
CA THR A 9 -7.42 -3.04 13.16
C THR A 9 -7.79 -4.23 12.27
N ALA A 10 -7.67 -5.43 12.84
CA ALA A 10 -8.16 -6.68 12.26
C ALA A 10 -9.61 -7.01 12.66
N ALA A 11 -10.33 -6.10 13.33
CA ALA A 11 -11.69 -6.36 13.81
C ALA A 11 -12.75 -6.26 12.72
N GLY A 12 -13.73 -7.18 12.72
CA GLY A 12 -14.89 -7.15 11.83
C GLY A 12 -14.52 -7.16 10.36
N GLY A 13 -15.21 -6.36 9.56
CA GLY A 13 -14.96 -6.22 8.12
C GLY A 13 -13.64 -5.52 7.73
N PHE A 14 -12.85 -5.06 8.70
CA PHE A 14 -11.50 -4.51 8.46
C PHE A 14 -10.42 -5.59 8.37
N ASN A 15 -10.69 -6.81 8.86
CA ASN A 15 -9.73 -7.89 8.83
C ASN A 15 -9.14 -8.18 7.44
N PRO A 16 -9.89 -8.23 6.33
CA PRO A 16 -9.32 -8.47 5.01
C PRO A 16 -8.27 -7.44 4.60
N SER A 17 -8.50 -6.15 4.88
CA SER A 17 -7.51 -5.10 4.61
C SER A 17 -6.28 -5.26 5.48
N TRP A 18 -6.45 -5.59 6.76
CA TRP A 18 -5.34 -5.89 7.66
C TRP A 18 -4.50 -7.06 7.15
N GLN A 19 -5.14 -8.20 6.82
CA GLN A 19 -4.46 -9.40 6.33
C GLN A 19 -3.75 -9.16 4.99
N ARG A 20 -4.33 -8.33 4.13
CA ARG A 20 -3.71 -7.91 2.86
C ARG A 20 -2.37 -7.19 3.10
N HIS A 21 -2.31 -6.27 4.07
CA HIS A 21 -1.06 -5.59 4.43
C HIS A 21 -0.05 -6.56 5.03
N VAL A 22 -0.47 -7.42 5.97
CA VAL A 22 0.40 -8.46 6.55
C VAL A 22 0.98 -9.35 5.46
N ALA A 23 0.14 -9.83 4.53
CA ALA A 23 0.56 -10.67 3.41
C ALA A 23 1.54 -9.95 2.48
N ALA A 24 1.35 -8.65 2.22
CA ALA A 24 2.28 -7.86 1.42
C ALA A 24 3.68 -7.86 2.04
N TYR A 25 3.81 -7.59 3.36
CA TYR A 25 5.09 -7.67 4.05
C TYR A 25 5.69 -9.08 4.01
N GLU A 26 4.89 -10.11 4.35
CA GLU A 26 5.32 -11.51 4.41
C GLU A 26 5.82 -12.02 3.05
N LEU A 27 5.03 -11.83 2.00
CA LEU A 27 5.35 -12.31 0.65
C LEU A 27 6.50 -11.53 0.02
N CYS A 28 6.63 -10.22 0.31
CA CYS A 28 7.69 -9.38 -0.23
C CYS A 28 9.05 -9.56 0.50
N ALA A 29 9.06 -10.09 1.74
CA ALA A 29 10.28 -10.32 2.51
C ALA A 29 11.32 -11.18 1.77
N ARG A 30 10.89 -12.04 0.84
CA ARG A 30 11.76 -12.92 0.04
C ARG A 30 12.68 -12.17 -0.94
N PHE A 31 12.33 -10.94 -1.31
CA PHE A 31 13.12 -10.13 -2.25
C PHE A 31 14.24 -9.34 -1.56
N LEU A 32 14.14 -9.18 -0.23
CA LEU A 32 14.99 -8.29 0.54
C LEU A 32 16.33 -8.93 0.85
N GLY A 33 17.41 -8.12 0.87
CA GLY A 33 18.71 -8.50 1.36
C GLY A 33 18.72 -8.85 2.85
N PRO A 34 19.82 -9.38 3.40
CA PRO A 34 19.91 -9.80 4.80
C PRO A 34 20.11 -8.65 5.80
N GLY A 35 20.56 -7.49 5.33
CA GLY A 35 20.90 -6.34 6.16
C GLY A 35 19.69 -5.45 6.54
N PRO A 36 19.97 -4.20 6.98
CA PRO A 36 18.95 -3.31 7.50
C PRO A 36 17.93 -2.88 6.44
N VAL A 37 16.67 -2.75 6.87
CA VAL A 37 15.52 -2.38 6.04
C VAL A 37 14.97 -1.03 6.49
N LEU A 38 14.74 -0.13 5.54
CA LEU A 38 13.96 1.10 5.73
C LEU A 38 12.53 0.87 5.26
N ASP A 39 11.56 1.17 6.12
CA ASP A 39 10.13 1.00 5.86
C ASP A 39 9.48 2.39 5.73
N LEU A 40 9.25 2.81 4.49
CA LEU A 40 8.73 4.13 4.11
C LEU A 40 7.21 4.17 4.19
N GLY A 41 6.66 5.13 4.94
CA GLY A 41 5.23 5.23 5.17
C GLY A 41 4.71 4.08 6.06
N CYS A 42 5.48 3.71 7.09
CA CYS A 42 5.24 2.50 7.89
C CYS A 42 3.98 2.54 8.76
N GLY A 43 3.29 3.67 8.86
CA GLY A 43 2.10 3.83 9.68
C GLY A 43 2.32 3.37 11.13
N VAL A 44 1.38 2.58 11.65
CA VAL A 44 1.45 2.03 13.02
C VAL A 44 2.40 0.84 13.18
N GLY A 45 3.04 0.40 12.10
CA GLY A 45 4.07 -0.64 12.12
C GLY A 45 3.56 -2.04 12.48
N HIS A 46 2.31 -2.36 12.19
CA HIS A 46 1.67 -3.62 12.62
C HIS A 46 2.22 -4.90 11.98
N SER A 47 3.10 -4.79 10.99
CA SER A 47 3.56 -5.95 10.20
C SER A 47 5.08 -6.02 10.03
N PHE A 48 5.82 -5.12 10.69
CA PHE A 48 7.28 -5.08 10.51
C PHE A 48 7.98 -6.36 10.99
N GLU A 49 7.39 -7.09 11.94
CA GLU A 49 7.91 -8.38 12.41
C GLU A 49 8.03 -9.44 11.31
N ARG A 50 7.26 -9.27 10.21
CA ARG A 50 7.35 -10.13 9.01
C ARG A 50 8.65 -9.94 8.23
N LEU A 51 9.39 -8.87 8.53
CA LEU A 51 10.71 -8.60 7.96
C LEU A 51 11.85 -9.20 8.76
N ALA A 52 11.56 -9.79 9.95
CA ALA A 52 12.57 -10.44 10.78
C ALA A 52 13.32 -11.55 10.00
N PRO A 53 14.62 -11.80 10.30
CA PRO A 53 15.41 -11.24 11.41
C PRO A 53 16.10 -9.89 11.11
N ARG A 54 15.71 -9.19 10.05
CA ARG A 54 16.33 -7.92 9.64
C ARG A 54 16.03 -6.82 10.64
N GLU A 55 17.02 -5.98 10.93
CA GLU A 55 16.78 -4.72 11.63
C GLU A 55 15.93 -3.81 10.73
N THR A 56 14.82 -3.29 11.25
CA THR A 56 13.93 -2.40 10.51
C THR A 56 13.87 -1.02 11.16
N VAL A 57 13.92 0.01 10.31
CA VAL A 57 13.69 1.41 10.70
C VAL A 57 12.42 1.89 10.02
N GLY A 58 11.43 2.32 10.80
CA GLY A 58 10.16 2.83 10.28
C GLY A 58 10.19 4.35 10.07
N VAL A 59 9.65 4.81 8.95
CA VAL A 59 9.48 6.24 8.64
C VAL A 59 8.00 6.53 8.42
N ASP A 60 7.48 7.53 9.10
CA ASP A 60 6.14 8.07 8.84
C ASP A 60 6.11 9.56 9.19
N ILE A 61 5.26 10.31 8.50
CA ILE A 61 5.10 11.76 8.75
C ILE A 61 4.27 12.01 10.02
N ALA A 62 3.43 11.06 10.42
CA ALA A 62 2.56 11.17 11.58
C ALA A 62 3.25 10.63 12.85
N ALA A 63 3.76 11.52 13.69
CA ALA A 63 4.42 11.15 14.95
C ALA A 63 3.57 10.27 15.86
N GLU A 64 2.24 10.44 15.84
CA GLU A 64 1.31 9.62 16.62
C GLU A 64 1.24 8.16 16.15
N ALA A 65 1.46 7.90 14.86
CA ALA A 65 1.48 6.53 14.32
C ALA A 65 2.73 5.77 14.75
N LEU A 66 3.80 6.47 15.04
CA LEU A 66 5.09 5.89 15.43
C LEU A 66 5.19 5.57 16.93
N ARG A 67 4.25 6.06 17.75
CA ARG A 67 4.30 5.88 19.21
C ARG A 67 4.19 4.42 19.61
N GLY A 68 5.13 3.99 20.47
CA GLY A 68 5.09 2.64 21.06
C GLY A 68 5.54 1.52 20.14
N GLN A 69 6.04 1.82 18.94
CA GLN A 69 6.64 0.79 18.08
C GLN A 69 7.92 0.22 18.71
N ALA A 70 8.07 -1.09 18.66
CA ALA A 70 9.22 -1.80 19.25
C ALA A 70 10.54 -1.64 18.48
N ARG A 71 10.49 -0.99 17.32
CA ARG A 71 11.65 -0.71 16.46
C ARG A 71 12.04 0.77 16.48
N ARG A 72 13.22 1.09 15.93
CA ARG A 72 13.62 2.48 15.67
C ARG A 72 12.65 3.11 14.67
N THR A 73 12.23 4.35 14.94
CA THR A 73 11.35 5.12 14.06
C THR A 73 11.88 6.52 13.83
N ILE A 74 11.53 7.11 12.70
CA ILE A 74 11.90 8.46 12.29
C ILE A 74 10.64 9.20 11.85
N VAL A 75 10.35 10.33 12.45
CA VAL A 75 9.28 11.24 11.99
C VAL A 75 9.82 12.04 10.82
N ALA A 76 9.43 11.70 9.60
CA ALA A 76 9.88 12.40 8.40
C ALA A 76 8.92 12.19 7.23
N ASP A 77 9.03 13.05 6.23
CA ASP A 77 8.44 12.83 4.92
C ASP A 77 9.25 11.76 4.18
N MET A 78 8.58 10.73 3.65
CA MET A 78 9.23 9.63 2.92
C MET A 78 9.91 10.07 1.60
N ARG A 79 9.68 11.33 1.18
CA ARG A 79 10.34 11.95 0.01
C ARG A 79 11.69 12.61 0.34
N ALA A 80 12.02 12.72 1.64
CA ALA A 80 13.26 13.33 2.13
C ALA A 80 13.54 12.83 3.55
N VAL A 81 14.11 11.64 3.68
CA VAL A 81 14.38 11.00 4.98
C VAL A 81 15.74 11.48 5.53
N PRO A 82 15.85 11.88 6.81
CA PRO A 82 17.07 12.37 7.39
C PRO A 82 18.06 11.24 7.74
N VAL A 83 18.46 10.47 6.74
CA VAL A 83 19.47 9.40 6.81
C VAL A 83 20.50 9.59 5.70
N GLY A 84 21.71 9.08 5.92
CA GLY A 84 22.79 9.15 4.92
C GLY A 84 22.48 8.30 3.69
N ASP A 85 23.18 8.61 2.58
CA ASP A 85 23.14 7.81 1.37
C ASP A 85 23.69 6.40 1.65
N ALA A 86 23.26 5.41 0.88
CA ALA A 86 23.75 4.03 0.93
C ALA A 86 23.79 3.44 2.35
N SER A 87 22.75 3.70 3.16
CA SER A 87 22.67 3.28 4.56
C SER A 87 21.93 1.94 4.75
N PHE A 88 21.10 1.54 3.79
CA PHE A 88 20.23 0.36 3.89
C PHE A 88 20.51 -0.66 2.78
N ASP A 89 20.29 -1.93 3.08
CA ASP A 89 20.34 -3.02 2.11
C ASP A 89 19.00 -3.16 1.38
N SER A 90 17.92 -2.79 2.04
CA SER A 90 16.58 -2.86 1.46
C SER A 90 15.69 -1.69 1.88
N VAL A 91 14.75 -1.34 1.01
CA VAL A 91 13.66 -0.40 1.27
C VAL A 91 12.34 -1.10 0.98
N VAL A 92 11.36 -0.90 1.83
CA VAL A 92 9.96 -1.27 1.57
C VAL A 92 9.07 -0.03 1.64
N CYS A 93 8.06 0.03 0.76
CA CYS A 93 7.03 1.06 0.75
C CYS A 93 5.70 0.36 0.46
N MET A 94 4.96 0.04 1.54
CA MET A 94 3.78 -0.81 1.48
C MET A 94 2.50 0.01 1.60
N HIS A 95 1.75 0.17 0.50
CA HIS A 95 0.51 0.97 0.44
C HIS A 95 0.72 2.38 1.02
N ALA A 96 1.76 3.06 0.53
CA ALA A 96 2.12 4.41 0.97
C ALA A 96 2.46 5.34 -0.20
N VAL A 97 3.06 4.84 -1.28
CA VAL A 97 3.47 5.66 -2.43
C VAL A 97 2.30 6.38 -3.12
N GLU A 98 1.10 5.81 -3.07
CA GLU A 98 -0.13 6.42 -3.58
C GLU A 98 -0.62 7.65 -2.80
N HIS A 99 -0.13 7.84 -1.58
CA HIS A 99 -0.54 8.94 -0.69
C HIS A 99 0.25 10.22 -0.88
N VAL A 100 1.15 10.30 -1.86
CA VAL A 100 1.88 11.53 -2.21
C VAL A 100 1.60 11.98 -3.64
N PRO A 101 1.64 13.30 -3.91
CA PRO A 101 1.38 13.83 -5.25
C PRO A 101 2.55 13.63 -6.23
N ASP A 102 3.75 13.38 -5.71
CA ASP A 102 5.03 13.27 -6.42
C ASP A 102 5.76 11.97 -6.05
N PRO A 103 5.20 10.78 -6.45
CA PRO A 103 5.71 9.46 -6.09
C PRO A 103 7.14 9.21 -6.62
N GLU A 104 7.55 9.89 -7.69
CA GLU A 104 8.91 9.84 -8.23
C GLU A 104 9.95 10.29 -7.19
N ARG A 105 9.62 11.20 -6.29
CA ARG A 105 10.52 11.63 -5.21
C ARG A 105 10.69 10.54 -4.15
N VAL A 106 9.65 9.75 -3.88
CA VAL A 106 9.76 8.60 -2.98
C VAL A 106 10.67 7.54 -3.57
N VAL A 107 10.52 7.26 -4.87
CA VAL A 107 11.34 6.28 -5.59
C VAL A 107 12.80 6.72 -5.64
N ALA A 108 13.05 8.00 -5.93
CA ALA A 108 14.41 8.58 -5.93
C ALA A 108 15.04 8.54 -4.52
N GLU A 109 14.27 8.82 -3.47
CA GLU A 109 14.73 8.77 -2.09
C GLU A 109 15.04 7.34 -1.65
N ALA A 110 14.19 6.37 -2.01
CA ALA A 110 14.46 4.94 -1.79
C ALA A 110 15.77 4.52 -2.46
N ARG A 111 16.02 4.99 -3.71
CA ARG A 111 17.27 4.74 -4.41
C ARG A 111 18.48 5.36 -3.73
N ARG A 112 18.36 6.60 -3.24
CA ARG A 112 19.45 7.32 -2.56
C ARG A 112 19.95 6.59 -1.31
N VAL A 113 19.02 6.08 -0.50
CA VAL A 113 19.36 5.44 0.78
C VAL A 113 19.86 4.00 0.63
N LEU A 114 19.67 3.39 -0.54
CA LEU A 114 20.11 2.02 -0.82
C LEU A 114 21.60 1.95 -1.18
N ARG A 115 22.26 0.94 -0.63
CA ARG A 115 23.61 0.53 -1.02
C ARG A 115 23.64 -0.02 -2.45
N PRO A 116 24.81 -0.03 -3.11
CA PRO A 116 25.01 -0.83 -4.32
C PRO A 116 24.57 -2.29 -4.09
N GLY A 117 23.85 -2.87 -5.03
CA GLY A 117 23.24 -4.20 -4.90
C GLY A 117 21.98 -4.24 -4.05
N GLY A 118 21.52 -3.11 -3.51
CA GLY A 118 20.31 -3.01 -2.68
C GLY A 118 19.02 -3.18 -3.46
N VAL A 119 17.92 -3.42 -2.73
CA VAL A 119 16.58 -3.71 -3.28
C VAL A 119 15.53 -2.80 -2.68
N ALA A 120 14.66 -2.23 -3.51
CA ALA A 120 13.44 -1.59 -3.07
C ALA A 120 12.20 -2.39 -3.50
N VAL A 121 11.20 -2.48 -2.62
CA VAL A 121 9.91 -3.09 -2.92
C VAL A 121 8.80 -2.07 -2.64
N PHE A 122 8.02 -1.78 -3.69
CA PHE A 122 6.85 -0.91 -3.63
C PHE A 122 5.59 -1.73 -3.82
N VAL A 123 4.62 -1.58 -2.92
CA VAL A 123 3.29 -2.20 -3.06
C VAL A 123 2.26 -1.08 -3.07
N THR A 124 1.36 -1.10 -4.06
CA THR A 124 0.30 -0.09 -4.21
C THR A 124 -0.95 -0.74 -4.81
N PRO A 125 -2.16 -0.21 -4.54
CA PRO A 125 -3.38 -0.72 -5.19
C PRO A 125 -3.29 -0.67 -6.71
N ASN A 126 -3.86 -1.69 -7.36
CA ASN A 126 -3.94 -1.74 -8.81
C ASN A 126 -5.15 -0.93 -9.29
N ARG A 127 -4.89 0.17 -10.00
CA ARG A 127 -5.91 1.03 -10.59
C ARG A 127 -6.93 0.27 -11.42
N LEU A 128 -6.50 -0.78 -12.14
CA LEU A 128 -7.37 -1.53 -13.05
C LEU A 128 -8.42 -2.38 -12.32
N THR A 129 -8.22 -2.67 -11.04
CA THR A 129 -9.13 -3.53 -10.26
C THR A 129 -9.96 -2.80 -9.22
N PHE A 130 -9.53 -1.63 -8.74
CA PHE A 130 -10.23 -0.81 -7.76
C PHE A 130 -10.70 0.53 -8.29
N GLY A 131 -9.99 1.10 -9.27
CA GLY A 131 -10.25 2.42 -9.83
C GLY A 131 -11.26 2.41 -10.98
N LEU A 132 -11.53 3.60 -11.46
CA LEU A 132 -12.06 3.85 -12.81
C LEU A 132 -10.88 4.27 -13.71
N PRO A 133 -10.97 4.04 -15.03
CA PRO A 133 -9.89 4.37 -15.95
C PRO A 133 -9.35 5.80 -15.80
N ASP A 134 -10.24 6.76 -15.49
CA ASP A 134 -9.92 8.18 -15.46
C ASP A 134 -10.20 8.86 -14.12
N GLU A 135 -10.37 8.08 -13.03
CA GLU A 135 -10.72 8.65 -11.73
C GLU A 135 -10.17 7.87 -10.56
N ILE A 136 -9.54 8.61 -9.63
CA ILE A 136 -9.15 8.11 -8.32
C ILE A 136 -10.38 8.18 -7.41
N LEU A 137 -10.79 7.03 -6.87
CA LEU A 137 -11.98 6.91 -6.03
C LEU A 137 -11.68 7.07 -4.55
N ASP A 138 -10.49 6.65 -4.11
CA ASP A 138 -10.07 6.84 -2.73
C ASP A 138 -9.61 8.29 -2.51
N PRO A 139 -10.28 9.05 -1.61
CA PRO A 139 -9.93 10.45 -1.40
C PRO A 139 -8.61 10.67 -0.66
N TYR A 140 -7.93 9.60 -0.22
CA TYR A 140 -6.60 9.65 0.37
C TYR A 140 -5.49 9.44 -0.67
N HIS A 141 -5.81 8.86 -1.83
CA HIS A 141 -4.84 8.67 -2.91
C HIS A 141 -4.63 9.96 -3.72
N PHE A 142 -3.39 10.22 -4.09
CA PHE A 142 -3.02 11.23 -5.08
C PHE A 142 -2.78 10.61 -6.44
N VAL A 143 -2.29 9.37 -6.45
CA VAL A 143 -2.05 8.59 -7.65
C VAL A 143 -2.61 7.18 -7.47
N GLU A 144 -3.07 6.59 -8.55
CA GLU A 144 -3.35 5.17 -8.65
C GLU A 144 -2.72 4.70 -9.96
N LEU A 145 -1.91 3.65 -9.88
CA LEU A 145 -1.06 3.21 -10.96
C LEU A 145 -1.56 1.89 -11.56
N ASP A 146 -1.39 1.74 -12.87
CA ASP A 146 -1.45 0.46 -13.55
C ASP A 146 -0.06 -0.19 -13.61
N PRO A 147 0.08 -1.47 -14.05
CA PRO A 147 1.35 -2.17 -14.07
C PRO A 147 2.47 -1.47 -14.86
N GLU A 148 2.14 -0.86 -16.01
CA GLU A 148 3.12 -0.17 -16.85
C GLU A 148 3.54 1.17 -16.24
N GLN A 149 2.60 1.90 -15.65
CA GLN A 149 2.89 3.14 -14.95
C GLN A 149 3.79 2.90 -13.73
N LEU A 150 3.51 1.86 -12.93
CA LEU A 150 4.35 1.50 -11.79
C LEU A 150 5.75 1.06 -12.25
N ARG A 151 5.83 0.26 -13.32
CA ARG A 151 7.11 -0.13 -13.92
C ARG A 151 7.92 1.09 -14.34
N GLY A 152 7.32 2.01 -15.09
CA GLY A 152 7.97 3.24 -15.55
C GLY A 152 8.44 4.13 -14.41
N LEU A 153 7.61 4.27 -13.37
CA LEU A 153 7.93 5.05 -12.18
C LEU A 153 9.19 4.51 -11.48
N VAL A 154 9.28 3.20 -11.26
CA VAL A 154 10.42 2.59 -10.56
C VAL A 154 11.65 2.53 -11.48
N ALA A 155 11.48 2.25 -12.77
CA ALA A 155 12.56 2.19 -13.74
C ALA A 155 13.28 3.54 -13.96
N ALA A 156 12.66 4.66 -13.58
CA ALA A 156 13.30 5.97 -13.62
C ALA A 156 14.51 6.09 -12.65
N SER A 157 14.61 5.22 -11.64
CA SER A 157 15.67 5.27 -10.62
C SER A 157 16.38 3.93 -10.37
N PHE A 158 15.87 2.81 -10.90
CA PHE A 158 16.40 1.48 -10.66
C PHE A 158 16.79 0.78 -11.97
N ASP A 159 17.90 0.03 -11.93
CA ASP A 159 18.49 -0.61 -13.12
C ASP A 159 17.72 -1.86 -13.57
N GLY A 160 17.15 -2.60 -12.61
CA GLY A 160 16.32 -3.78 -12.87
C GLY A 160 14.97 -3.66 -12.16
N VAL A 161 13.89 -3.77 -12.93
CA VAL A 161 12.53 -3.67 -12.38
C VAL A 161 11.68 -4.88 -12.76
N GLU A 162 11.19 -5.60 -11.75
CA GLU A 162 10.19 -6.65 -11.88
C GLU A 162 8.87 -6.15 -11.33
N VAL A 163 7.76 -6.37 -12.05
CA VAL A 163 6.42 -6.06 -11.56
C VAL A 163 5.60 -7.34 -11.47
N LEU A 164 5.07 -7.58 -10.28
CA LEU A 164 4.26 -8.73 -9.91
C LEU A 164 2.87 -8.25 -9.46
N GLY A 165 1.90 -9.17 -9.48
CA GLY A 165 0.58 -8.96 -8.90
C GLY A 165 0.45 -9.64 -7.54
N LEU A 166 -0.14 -8.96 -6.56
CA LEU A 166 -0.68 -9.56 -5.35
C LEU A 166 -2.14 -9.92 -5.60
N PHE A 167 -2.45 -11.20 -5.58
CA PHE A 167 -3.77 -11.75 -5.86
C PHE A 167 -4.46 -12.20 -4.58
N GLY A 168 -5.78 -12.02 -4.52
CA GLY A 168 -6.62 -12.61 -3.48
C GLY A 168 -7.19 -13.96 -3.92
N SER A 169 -7.42 -14.86 -2.97
CA SER A 169 -8.16 -16.10 -3.17
C SER A 169 -9.60 -15.85 -3.63
N GLU A 170 -10.31 -16.90 -4.02
CA GLU A 170 -11.75 -16.82 -4.30
C GLU A 170 -12.54 -16.24 -3.12
N ARG A 171 -12.15 -16.58 -1.87
CA ARG A 171 -12.76 -16.05 -0.64
C ARG A 171 -12.57 -14.54 -0.55
N MET A 172 -11.36 -14.04 -0.79
CA MET A 172 -11.07 -12.61 -0.78
C MET A 172 -11.83 -11.88 -1.89
N ASN A 173 -11.88 -12.46 -3.08
CA ASN A 173 -12.63 -11.91 -4.21
C ASN A 173 -14.15 -11.89 -3.95
N ALA A 174 -14.71 -12.93 -3.31
CA ALA A 174 -16.10 -12.98 -2.89
C ALA A 174 -16.43 -11.89 -1.87
N PHE A 175 -15.52 -11.61 -0.93
CA PHE A 175 -15.65 -10.51 0.02
C PHE A 175 -15.68 -9.13 -0.67
N LEU A 176 -14.81 -8.90 -1.66
CA LEU A 176 -14.73 -7.62 -2.39
C LEU A 176 -15.89 -7.39 -3.38
N ALA A 177 -16.51 -8.45 -3.86
CA ALA A 177 -17.52 -8.35 -4.92
C ALA A 177 -18.75 -7.47 -4.58
N PRO A 178 -19.32 -7.48 -3.36
CA PRO A 178 -20.38 -6.55 -2.98
C PRO A 178 -19.95 -5.09 -2.98
N GLU A 179 -18.74 -4.80 -2.48
CA GLU A 179 -18.18 -3.45 -2.42
C GLU A 179 -17.99 -2.88 -3.84
N LYS A 180 -17.39 -3.67 -4.74
CA LYS A 180 -17.24 -3.31 -6.17
C LYS A 180 -18.59 -3.05 -6.84
N ARG A 181 -19.61 -3.88 -6.58
CA ARG A 181 -20.97 -3.70 -7.12
C ARG A 181 -21.63 -2.41 -6.58
N LEU A 182 -21.49 -2.15 -5.28
CA LEU A 182 -22.02 -0.94 -4.66
C LEU A 182 -21.36 0.30 -5.24
N MET A 183 -20.04 0.30 -5.36
CA MET A 183 -19.29 1.40 -5.98
C MET A 183 -19.76 1.66 -7.40
N GLY A 184 -19.90 0.62 -8.23
CA GLY A 184 -20.42 0.75 -9.59
C GLY A 184 -21.83 1.34 -9.66
N ARG A 185 -22.70 1.07 -8.67
CA ARG A 185 -24.04 1.68 -8.58
C ARG A 185 -23.96 3.16 -8.20
N VAL A 186 -23.16 3.50 -7.20
CA VAL A 186 -22.97 4.90 -6.75
C VAL A 186 -22.45 5.77 -7.90
N LEU A 187 -21.48 5.26 -8.65
CA LEU A 187 -20.93 5.97 -9.81
C LEU A 187 -21.96 6.20 -10.92
N ARG A 188 -22.86 5.24 -11.15
CA ARG A 188 -23.97 5.40 -12.11
C ARG A 188 -25.01 6.45 -11.70
N LEU A 189 -25.14 6.73 -10.39
CA LEU A 189 -26.06 7.75 -9.86
C LEU A 189 -25.46 9.17 -9.92
N ASP A 190 -24.15 9.29 -10.21
CA ASP A 190 -23.48 10.58 -10.36
C ASP A 190 -22.84 10.74 -11.76
N PRO A 191 -23.66 10.71 -12.84
CA PRO A 191 -23.16 10.77 -14.22
C PRO A 191 -22.46 12.09 -14.55
N LEU A 192 -22.76 13.15 -13.80
CA LEU A 192 -22.13 14.46 -13.96
C LEU A 192 -20.87 14.62 -13.07
N ALA A 193 -20.47 13.56 -12.37
CA ALA A 193 -19.32 13.55 -11.47
C ALA A 193 -19.30 14.73 -10.48
N LEU A 194 -20.48 15.10 -9.94
CA LEU A 194 -20.64 16.24 -9.02
C LEU A 194 -19.78 16.08 -7.76
N ARG A 195 -19.52 14.83 -7.36
CA ARG A 195 -18.58 14.52 -6.27
C ARG A 195 -17.19 15.14 -6.47
N ARG A 196 -16.71 15.29 -7.72
CA ARG A 196 -15.42 15.94 -8.04
C ARG A 196 -15.35 17.41 -7.66
N ARG A 197 -16.52 18.06 -7.44
CA ARG A 197 -16.62 19.45 -7.00
C ARG A 197 -16.57 19.61 -5.50
N LEU A 198 -16.69 18.52 -4.75
CA LEU A 198 -16.62 18.54 -3.29
C LEU A 198 -15.18 18.75 -2.83
N PRO A 199 -14.95 19.58 -1.78
CA PRO A 199 -13.63 19.68 -1.18
C PRO A 199 -13.14 18.31 -0.69
N ARG A 200 -11.85 18.00 -0.91
CA ARG A 200 -11.23 16.70 -0.55
C ARG A 200 -11.52 16.29 0.91
N ARG A 201 -11.48 17.24 1.85
CA ARG A 201 -11.78 16.99 3.27
C ARG A 201 -13.23 16.51 3.52
N VAL A 202 -14.17 16.96 2.70
CA VAL A 202 -15.57 16.50 2.77
C VAL A 202 -15.67 15.07 2.25
N LEU A 203 -15.04 14.79 1.12
CA LEU A 203 -14.97 13.42 0.56
C LEU A 203 -14.32 12.44 1.54
N GLN A 204 -13.21 12.81 2.17
CA GLN A 204 -12.53 12.00 3.18
C GLN A 204 -13.47 11.66 4.36
N ARG A 205 -14.19 12.65 4.91
CA ARG A 205 -15.14 12.42 6.01
C ARG A 205 -16.29 11.50 5.61
N LEU A 206 -16.84 11.68 4.42
CA LEU A 206 -17.90 10.83 3.88
C LEU A 206 -17.40 9.40 3.69
N TYR A 207 -16.23 9.25 3.11
CA TYR A 207 -15.56 7.97 2.90
C TYR A 207 -15.31 7.23 4.22
N ASP A 208 -14.68 7.87 5.19
CA ASP A 208 -14.41 7.30 6.52
C ASP A 208 -15.69 6.87 7.24
N THR A 209 -16.74 7.71 7.18
CA THR A 209 -18.02 7.40 7.80
C THR A 209 -18.68 6.19 7.15
N THR A 210 -18.71 6.17 5.82
CA THR A 210 -19.31 5.09 5.03
C THR A 210 -18.53 3.78 5.24
N LEU A 211 -17.21 3.83 5.17
CA LEU A 211 -16.33 2.68 5.39
C LEU A 211 -16.51 2.11 6.80
N THR A 212 -16.53 2.99 7.81
CA THR A 212 -16.69 2.59 9.20
C THR A 212 -18.05 1.93 9.44
N LEU A 213 -19.12 2.49 8.89
CA LEU A 213 -20.47 1.93 9.03
C LEU A 213 -20.61 0.59 8.31
N ALA A 214 -20.05 0.48 7.09
CA ALA A 214 -20.11 -0.74 6.30
C ALA A 214 -19.32 -1.90 6.93
N ARG A 215 -18.16 -1.59 7.52
CA ARG A 215 -17.19 -2.60 8.02
C ARG A 215 -17.29 -2.89 9.53
N ARG A 216 -18.12 -2.15 10.29
CA ARG A 216 -18.34 -2.42 11.72
C ARG A 216 -19.08 -3.72 12.01
N ARG A 217 -19.86 -4.23 11.07
CA ARG A 217 -20.61 -5.49 11.22
C ARG A 217 -19.68 -6.67 11.19
N ALA A 218 -19.90 -7.62 12.10
CA ALA A 218 -19.23 -8.92 12.03
C ALA A 218 -19.64 -9.61 10.73
N ASP A 219 -18.64 -9.96 9.93
CA ASP A 219 -18.80 -10.71 8.69
C ASP A 219 -18.01 -12.01 8.82
N PRO A 220 -18.66 -13.19 8.85
CA PRO A 220 -17.97 -14.46 8.95
C PRO A 220 -16.95 -14.69 7.83
N LEU A 221 -17.23 -14.19 6.61
CA LEU A 221 -16.32 -14.28 5.49
C LEU A 221 -15.06 -13.42 5.74
N ALA A 222 -15.25 -12.18 6.21
CA ALA A 222 -14.14 -11.31 6.57
C ALA A 222 -13.28 -11.90 7.69
N ALA A 223 -13.89 -12.50 8.71
CA ALA A 223 -13.18 -13.12 9.83
C ALA A 223 -12.33 -14.33 9.41
N ALA A 224 -12.74 -15.05 8.36
CA ALA A 224 -12.04 -16.23 7.84
C ALA A 224 -10.86 -15.93 6.92
N ILE A 225 -10.69 -14.65 6.49
CA ILE A 225 -9.59 -14.24 5.61
C ILE A 225 -8.30 -14.14 6.43
N GLY A 226 -7.23 -14.80 5.95
CA GLY A 226 -5.89 -14.77 6.51
C GLY A 226 -4.83 -14.46 5.46
N THR A 227 -3.54 -14.43 5.86
CA THR A 227 -2.44 -14.17 4.91
C THR A 227 -2.34 -15.23 3.81
N HIS A 228 -2.77 -16.47 4.08
CA HIS A 228 -2.82 -17.57 3.12
C HIS A 228 -3.84 -17.36 1.98
N ASP A 229 -4.72 -16.37 2.09
CA ASP A 229 -5.65 -15.97 1.03
C ASP A 229 -5.00 -15.05 -0.01
N PHE A 230 -3.69 -14.80 0.11
CA PHE A 230 -2.96 -13.93 -0.81
C PHE A 230 -1.75 -14.66 -1.42
N SER A 231 -1.44 -14.32 -2.67
CA SER A 231 -0.31 -14.89 -3.41
C SER A 231 0.31 -13.87 -4.36
N LEU A 232 1.60 -14.06 -4.70
CA LEU A 232 2.29 -13.27 -5.71
C LEU A 232 2.47 -14.08 -6.99
N ALA A 233 2.19 -13.44 -8.13
CA ALA A 233 2.45 -14.02 -9.45
C ALA A 233 2.89 -12.94 -10.46
N ALA A 234 3.64 -13.38 -11.48
CA ALA A 234 4.14 -12.52 -12.57
C ALA A 234 3.20 -12.48 -13.78
N ASP A 235 2.28 -13.43 -13.87
CA ASP A 235 1.27 -13.49 -14.92
C ASP A 235 -0.01 -12.73 -14.51
N ARG A 236 -0.77 -12.28 -15.49
CA ARG A 236 -2.06 -11.59 -15.29
C ARG A 236 -2.03 -10.42 -14.31
N VAL A 237 -0.91 -9.70 -14.20
CA VAL A 237 -0.69 -8.62 -13.24
C VAL A 237 -1.80 -7.55 -13.30
N ALA A 238 -2.39 -7.33 -14.47
CA ALA A 238 -3.50 -6.40 -14.64
C ALA A 238 -4.77 -6.78 -13.86
N GLU A 239 -4.93 -8.06 -13.46
CA GLU A 239 -6.08 -8.57 -12.69
C GLU A 239 -5.82 -8.58 -11.18
N ALA A 240 -4.58 -8.31 -10.75
CA ALA A 240 -4.17 -8.35 -9.36
C ALA A 240 -4.87 -7.28 -8.51
N ILE A 241 -5.03 -7.54 -7.22
CA ILE A 241 -5.57 -6.57 -6.26
C ILE A 241 -4.57 -5.44 -6.04
N ASP A 242 -3.29 -5.80 -5.84
CA ASP A 242 -2.18 -4.87 -5.71
C ASP A 242 -1.10 -5.16 -6.75
N LEU A 243 -0.33 -4.14 -7.02
CA LEU A 243 0.90 -4.20 -7.79
C LEU A 243 2.09 -4.21 -6.84
N VAL A 244 3.09 -5.03 -7.17
CA VAL A 244 4.34 -5.14 -6.44
C VAL A 244 5.48 -4.86 -7.42
N ALA A 245 6.20 -3.76 -7.24
CA ALA A 245 7.40 -3.48 -8.01
C ALA A 245 8.65 -3.76 -7.17
N VAL A 246 9.57 -4.54 -7.72
CA VAL A 246 10.88 -4.84 -7.14
C VAL A 246 11.93 -4.14 -7.98
N GLY A 247 12.54 -3.09 -7.43
CA GLY A 247 13.64 -2.34 -8.06
C GLY A 247 14.98 -2.77 -7.49
N ARG A 248 15.97 -2.98 -8.35
CA ARG A 248 17.34 -3.36 -7.96
C ARG A 248 18.33 -2.29 -8.35
N VAL A 249 19.29 -2.07 -7.46
CA VAL A 249 20.44 -1.20 -7.70
C VAL A 249 21.57 -2.04 -8.27
N ALA A 250 22.19 -1.59 -9.37
CA ALA A 250 23.39 -2.20 -9.90
C ALA A 250 24.59 -2.05 -8.95
#